data_af227997c03dbb2a2c4efba12e178a80
#
_entry.id   af227997c03dbb2a2c4efba12e178a80
#
_cell.length_a   1.000
_cell.length_b   1.000
_cell.length_c   1.000
_cell.angle_alpha   90.00
_cell.angle_beta   90.00
_cell.angle_gamma   90.00
#
_symmetry.space_group_name_H-M   'P 1'
#
loop_
_entity.id
_entity.type
_entity.pdbx_description
1 polymer ?
#
loop_
_entity_poly.entity_id
_entity_poly.type
_entity_poly.pdbx_seq_one_letter_code
_entity_poly.pdbx_strand_id
1 'polypeptide(L)'
;MKKKLFFLLCVLSFILSGISQTKNEVTILYLLPFHLNEGFISTSSLKNSTEIHQVKQFEMMGFWLGAKMALKEYESTDKKVRVIVRDAVKDKPALNRILNDALLMKDVDIIIGPFYGSLFPVAAEYAKNHCITIVNPFSTRYDFVENNPYMYKLVPPFVSRPEIITTHFLSQPEQYNVILWGDSAVNIELQAYKYFFNEHHIRFKEIHTLNIPEDIRKTNLIIALFDKPERVIHGVNTLINQEEERSRIVVVPEKWLSISELTEDFYNLPDLYYFTNYFVEQNSDRVKQFQTDYTFYYEAPADLADYSYQGYDITRYFIDLYFAGFAPAEVQFKPLSYHFKWQQILNGGFENVKTRFIQVKNLEFEEVE
;
A
#
# COMPACT_ATOMS: atom_id res chain seq x y z
N MET A 1 -39.25 8.29 45.43
CA MET A 1 -39.30 7.02 44.69
C MET A 1 -39.30 7.22 43.14
N LYS A 2 -40.14 8.11 42.57
CA LYS A 2 -40.19 8.30 41.09
C LYS A 2 -38.90 8.79 40.43
N LYS A 3 -38.08 9.61 41.06
CA LYS A 3 -36.77 10.06 40.50
C LYS A 3 -35.71 8.96 40.45
N LYS A 4 -35.69 8.03 41.43
CA LYS A 4 -34.74 6.88 41.44
C LYS A 4 -35.15 5.83 40.40
N LEU A 5 -36.42 5.66 40.11
CA LEU A 5 -36.90 4.77 39.09
C LEU A 5 -36.59 5.26 37.69
N PHE A 6 -36.69 6.59 37.46
CA PHE A 6 -36.33 7.22 36.19
C PHE A 6 -34.83 7.11 35.88
N PHE A 7 -33.98 7.33 36.91
CA PHE A 7 -32.53 7.17 36.76
C PHE A 7 -32.12 5.70 36.47
N LEU A 8 -32.80 4.74 37.11
CA LEU A 8 -32.58 3.31 36.85
C LEU A 8 -33.00 2.91 35.43
N LEU A 9 -34.09 3.47 34.89
CA LEU A 9 -34.54 3.27 33.52
C LEU A 9 -33.57 3.87 32.49
N CYS A 10 -33.02 5.05 32.75
CA CYS A 10 -32.01 5.67 31.88
C CYS A 10 -30.69 4.88 31.89
N VAL A 11 -30.26 4.35 33.03
CA VAL A 11 -29.06 3.48 33.10
C VAL A 11 -29.29 2.15 32.41
N LEU A 12 -30.49 1.55 32.54
CA LEU A 12 -30.83 0.31 31.79
C LEU A 12 -30.90 0.54 30.27
N SER A 13 -31.40 1.72 29.81
CA SER A 13 -31.40 2.04 28.39
C SER A 13 -30.01 2.27 27.81
N PHE A 14 -29.05 2.77 28.61
CA PHE A 14 -27.63 2.88 28.23
C PHE A 14 -26.92 1.52 28.17
N ILE A 15 -27.28 0.58 29.04
CA ILE A 15 -26.71 -0.78 29.04
C ILE A 15 -27.29 -1.62 27.89
N LEU A 16 -28.54 -1.41 27.51
CA LEU A 16 -29.14 -2.09 26.35
C LEU A 16 -28.69 -1.58 24.99
N SER A 17 -28.13 -0.36 24.90
CA SER A 17 -27.55 0.17 23.67
C SER A 17 -26.16 -0.38 23.36
N GLY A 18 -25.55 -1.13 24.27
CA GLY A 18 -24.18 -1.68 24.15
C GLY A 18 -24.10 -3.13 23.67
N ILE A 19 -25.23 -3.81 23.45
CA ILE A 19 -25.23 -5.13 22.79
C ILE A 19 -25.38 -4.88 21.30
N SER A 20 -24.31 -4.40 20.66
CA SER A 20 -24.16 -4.56 19.23
C SER A 20 -24.22 -6.07 18.97
N GLN A 21 -25.29 -6.53 18.36
CA GLN A 21 -25.36 -7.88 17.82
C GLN A 21 -24.19 -7.99 16.84
N THR A 22 -23.11 -8.69 17.23
CA THR A 22 -22.02 -8.97 16.32
C THR A 22 -22.62 -9.70 15.14
N LYS A 23 -22.75 -9.03 14.01
CA LYS A 23 -23.17 -9.67 12.76
C LYS A 23 -22.14 -10.78 12.49
N ASN A 24 -22.57 -12.04 12.46
CA ASN A 24 -21.71 -13.16 12.08
C ASN A 24 -21.53 -13.27 10.56
N GLU A 25 -21.96 -12.27 9.82
CA GLU A 25 -21.89 -12.23 8.36
C GLU A 25 -21.40 -10.87 7.87
N VAL A 26 -20.45 -10.88 6.94
CA VAL A 26 -19.95 -9.70 6.23
C VAL A 26 -20.13 -9.87 4.73
N THR A 27 -20.57 -8.83 4.05
CA THR A 27 -20.66 -8.80 2.57
C THR A 27 -19.62 -7.83 2.00
N ILE A 28 -18.75 -8.33 1.15
CA ILE A 28 -17.68 -7.57 0.51
C ILE A 28 -17.97 -7.43 -0.98
N LEU A 29 -17.98 -6.20 -1.48
CA LEU A 29 -18.02 -5.89 -2.90
C LEU A 29 -16.62 -5.58 -3.39
N TYR A 30 -16.11 -6.41 -4.31
CA TYR A 30 -14.89 -6.14 -5.05
C TYR A 30 -15.21 -5.44 -6.37
N LEU A 31 -14.58 -4.30 -6.60
CA LEU A 31 -14.66 -3.53 -7.85
C LEU A 31 -13.32 -3.62 -8.58
N LEU A 32 -13.11 -4.72 -9.31
CA LEU A 32 -11.84 -5.08 -9.95
C LEU A 32 -11.88 -4.85 -11.47
N PRO A 33 -10.81 -4.35 -12.11
CA PRO A 33 -10.78 -4.13 -13.55
C PRO A 33 -10.38 -5.42 -14.29
N PHE A 34 -11.34 -6.29 -14.53
CA PHE A 34 -11.12 -7.53 -15.30
C PHE A 34 -11.26 -7.36 -16.81
N HIS A 35 -11.75 -6.22 -17.28
CA HIS A 35 -11.91 -5.93 -18.71
C HIS A 35 -12.68 -7.01 -19.51
N LEU A 36 -13.71 -7.58 -18.91
CA LEU A 36 -14.47 -8.71 -19.48
C LEU A 36 -15.16 -8.38 -20.81
N ASN A 37 -15.40 -7.10 -21.10
CA ASN A 37 -16.00 -6.64 -22.35
C ASN A 37 -14.97 -6.34 -23.47
N GLU A 38 -13.69 -6.34 -23.14
CA GLU A 38 -12.62 -6.19 -24.14
C GLU A 38 -12.28 -7.60 -24.65
N GLY A 39 -12.71 -7.97 -25.82
CA GLY A 39 -12.68 -9.30 -26.45
C GLY A 39 -11.56 -10.25 -25.98
N PHE A 40 -11.87 -11.53 -25.89
CA PHE A 40 -10.94 -12.55 -25.41
C PHE A 40 -9.68 -12.59 -26.29
N ILE A 41 -8.52 -12.33 -25.67
CA ILE A 41 -7.23 -12.66 -26.27
C ILE A 41 -7.07 -14.17 -26.13
N SER A 42 -6.90 -14.88 -27.25
CA SER A 42 -6.60 -16.31 -27.22
C SER A 42 -5.28 -16.52 -26.46
N THR A 43 -5.33 -17.23 -25.34
CA THR A 43 -4.12 -17.58 -24.57
C THR A 43 -3.11 -18.39 -25.41
N SER A 44 -3.56 -19.05 -26.49
CA SER A 44 -2.69 -19.74 -27.45
C SER A 44 -1.77 -18.80 -28.24
N SER A 45 -2.04 -17.50 -28.27
CA SER A 45 -1.18 -16.49 -28.90
C SER A 45 -0.08 -15.96 -27.97
N LEU A 46 -0.17 -16.22 -26.64
CA LEU A 46 0.80 -15.75 -25.65
C LEU A 46 1.98 -16.73 -25.60
N LYS A 47 3.19 -16.22 -25.81
CA LYS A 47 4.40 -17.04 -25.95
C LYS A 47 5.17 -17.25 -24.65
N ASN A 48 4.96 -16.39 -23.65
CA ASN A 48 5.68 -16.45 -22.36
C ASN A 48 4.88 -15.79 -21.22
N SER A 49 5.33 -15.98 -19.98
CA SER A 49 4.70 -15.41 -18.78
C SER A 49 4.65 -13.87 -18.79
N THR A 50 5.67 -13.22 -19.35
CA THR A 50 5.73 -11.75 -19.42
C THR A 50 4.61 -11.18 -20.30
N GLU A 51 4.26 -11.86 -21.40
CA GLU A 51 3.14 -11.45 -22.25
C GLU A 51 1.79 -11.61 -21.56
N ILE A 52 1.65 -12.61 -20.68
CA ILE A 52 0.43 -12.81 -19.87
C ILE A 52 0.19 -11.63 -18.95
N HIS A 53 1.22 -11.12 -18.27
CA HIS A 53 1.11 -9.95 -17.37
C HIS A 53 0.73 -8.65 -18.11
N GLN A 54 0.98 -8.56 -19.41
CA GLN A 54 0.59 -7.41 -20.23
C GLN A 54 -0.87 -7.46 -20.69
N VAL A 55 -1.56 -8.59 -20.50
CA VAL A 55 -2.96 -8.74 -20.84
C VAL A 55 -3.82 -8.10 -19.76
N LYS A 56 -4.55 -7.05 -20.09
CA LYS A 56 -5.37 -6.28 -19.15
C LYS A 56 -6.34 -7.13 -18.32
N GLN A 57 -6.88 -8.20 -18.90
CA GLN A 57 -7.79 -9.12 -18.23
C GLN A 57 -7.14 -9.82 -17.04
N PHE A 58 -5.81 -9.93 -17.02
CA PHE A 58 -5.05 -10.56 -15.94
C PHE A 58 -4.43 -9.55 -14.95
N GLU A 59 -4.50 -8.24 -15.22
CA GLU A 59 -3.88 -7.19 -14.42
C GLU A 59 -4.18 -7.33 -12.91
N MET A 60 -5.42 -7.70 -12.55
CA MET A 60 -5.85 -7.88 -11.16
C MET A 60 -6.20 -9.34 -10.82
N MET A 61 -5.82 -10.28 -11.65
CA MET A 61 -6.11 -11.70 -11.40
C MET A 61 -5.38 -12.20 -10.16
N GLY A 62 -4.10 -11.89 -10.01
CA GLY A 62 -3.32 -12.28 -8.83
C GLY A 62 -3.92 -11.71 -7.54
N PHE A 63 -4.34 -10.44 -7.54
CA PHE A 63 -5.04 -9.84 -6.40
C PHE A 63 -6.31 -10.64 -6.04
N TRP A 64 -7.12 -10.99 -7.03
CA TRP A 64 -8.33 -11.77 -6.78
C TRP A 64 -8.04 -13.19 -6.30
N LEU A 65 -7.03 -13.85 -6.84
CA LEU A 65 -6.63 -15.19 -6.39
C LEU A 65 -6.08 -15.15 -4.95
N GLY A 66 -5.30 -14.14 -4.59
CA GLY A 66 -4.87 -13.90 -3.22
C GLY A 66 -6.05 -13.64 -2.28
N ALA A 67 -7.01 -12.83 -2.69
CA ALA A 67 -8.24 -12.60 -1.95
C ALA A 67 -9.00 -13.93 -1.69
N LYS A 68 -9.09 -14.81 -2.70
CA LYS A 68 -9.70 -16.14 -2.55
C LYS A 68 -8.96 -17.02 -1.55
N MET A 69 -7.63 -16.92 -1.45
CA MET A 69 -6.87 -17.63 -0.41
C MET A 69 -7.30 -17.18 1.00
N ALA A 70 -7.44 -15.87 1.20
CA ALA A 70 -7.93 -15.34 2.48
C ALA A 70 -9.37 -15.81 2.80
N LEU A 71 -10.25 -15.84 1.81
CA LEU A 71 -11.64 -16.28 1.98
C LEU A 71 -11.74 -17.74 2.41
N LYS A 72 -10.86 -18.62 1.89
CA LYS A 72 -10.83 -20.04 2.28
C LYS A 72 -10.62 -20.26 3.77
N GLU A 73 -9.90 -19.37 4.45
CA GLU A 73 -9.66 -19.50 5.88
C GLU A 73 -10.93 -19.33 6.73
N TYR A 74 -11.99 -18.74 6.18
CA TYR A 74 -13.28 -18.58 6.86
C TYR A 74 -14.26 -19.72 6.59
N GLU A 75 -14.01 -20.59 5.60
CA GLU A 75 -14.92 -21.69 5.24
C GLU A 75 -15.16 -22.68 6.40
N SER A 76 -14.18 -22.84 7.30
CA SER A 76 -14.25 -23.71 8.47
C SER A 76 -14.62 -22.99 9.77
N THR A 77 -14.99 -21.71 9.71
CA THR A 77 -15.32 -20.88 10.87
C THR A 77 -16.84 -20.67 10.98
N ASP A 78 -17.29 -20.11 12.10
CA ASP A 78 -18.67 -19.66 12.32
C ASP A 78 -18.97 -18.31 11.65
N LYS A 79 -17.94 -17.62 11.17
CA LYS A 79 -18.04 -16.34 10.46
C LYS A 79 -18.42 -16.56 9.00
N LYS A 80 -19.48 -15.91 8.55
CA LYS A 80 -19.92 -15.99 7.16
C LYS A 80 -19.39 -14.81 6.36
N VAL A 81 -18.76 -15.09 5.22
CA VAL A 81 -18.27 -14.09 4.30
C VAL A 81 -18.95 -14.24 2.95
N ARG A 82 -19.78 -13.26 2.61
CA ARG A 82 -20.41 -13.16 1.30
C ARG A 82 -19.59 -12.25 0.41
N VAL A 83 -19.35 -12.69 -0.82
CA VAL A 83 -18.53 -11.94 -1.77
C VAL A 83 -19.32 -11.63 -3.03
N ILE A 84 -19.23 -10.39 -3.47
CA ILE A 84 -19.75 -9.89 -4.73
C ILE A 84 -18.57 -9.32 -5.53
N VAL A 85 -18.36 -9.80 -6.75
CA VAL A 85 -17.31 -9.29 -7.63
C VAL A 85 -17.95 -8.63 -8.83
N ARG A 86 -17.48 -7.43 -9.18
CA ARG A 86 -17.93 -6.68 -10.35
C ARG A 86 -16.74 -6.13 -11.13
N ASP A 87 -16.85 -6.22 -12.45
CA ASP A 87 -15.88 -5.62 -13.35
C ASP A 87 -16.04 -4.10 -13.35
N ALA A 88 -15.01 -3.39 -12.90
CA ALA A 88 -14.97 -1.93 -12.77
C ALA A 88 -13.87 -1.33 -13.64
N VAL A 89 -14.07 -1.38 -14.93
CA VAL A 89 -13.24 -0.71 -15.96
C VAL A 89 -13.44 0.81 -15.91
N LYS A 90 -12.62 1.58 -16.65
CA LYS A 90 -12.69 3.07 -16.69
C LYS A 90 -14.00 3.60 -17.33
N ASP A 91 -15.13 3.12 -16.83
CA ASP A 91 -16.48 3.50 -17.28
C ASP A 91 -17.32 3.95 -16.08
N LYS A 92 -17.40 5.27 -15.89
CA LYS A 92 -18.19 5.88 -14.81
C LYS A 92 -19.69 5.55 -14.86
N PRO A 93 -20.37 5.56 -16.05
CA PRO A 93 -21.75 5.05 -16.18
C PRO A 93 -21.92 3.62 -15.72
N ALA A 94 -20.98 2.71 -16.05
CA ALA A 94 -21.04 1.31 -15.62
C ALA A 94 -20.92 1.19 -14.10
N LEU A 95 -19.98 1.91 -13.50
CA LEU A 95 -19.84 1.98 -12.03
C LEU A 95 -21.12 2.49 -11.36
N ASN A 96 -21.73 3.56 -11.90
CA ASN A 96 -22.98 4.10 -11.36
C ASN A 96 -24.12 3.06 -11.44
N ARG A 97 -24.20 2.24 -12.50
CA ARG A 97 -25.20 1.16 -12.56
C ARG A 97 -25.01 0.13 -11.46
N ILE A 98 -23.75 -0.23 -11.14
CA ILE A 98 -23.44 -1.17 -10.05
C ILE A 98 -23.85 -0.56 -8.70
N LEU A 99 -23.45 0.69 -8.42
CA LEU A 99 -23.71 1.34 -7.14
C LEU A 99 -25.20 1.66 -6.92
N ASN A 100 -25.97 1.89 -7.99
CA ASN A 100 -27.42 2.16 -7.92
C ASN A 100 -28.28 0.88 -7.98
N ASP A 101 -27.68 -0.31 -8.08
CA ASP A 101 -28.42 -1.56 -7.96
C ASP A 101 -28.76 -1.82 -6.49
N ALA A 102 -29.97 -1.46 -6.11
CA ALA A 102 -30.44 -1.56 -4.72
C ALA A 102 -30.45 -3.00 -4.18
N LEU A 103 -30.65 -4.00 -5.04
CA LEU A 103 -30.65 -5.42 -4.61
C LEU A 103 -29.21 -5.89 -4.34
N LEU A 104 -28.25 -5.46 -5.16
CA LEU A 104 -26.84 -5.76 -4.99
C LEU A 104 -26.27 -5.06 -3.75
N MET A 105 -26.55 -3.79 -3.58
CA MET A 105 -25.93 -2.93 -2.56
C MET A 105 -26.57 -3.06 -1.18
N LYS A 106 -27.75 -3.68 -1.07
CA LYS A 106 -28.57 -3.73 0.16
C LYS A 106 -27.79 -4.17 1.41
N ASP A 107 -26.93 -5.18 1.24
CA ASP A 107 -26.26 -5.83 2.36
C ASP A 107 -24.73 -5.66 2.29
N VAL A 108 -24.22 -4.76 1.44
CA VAL A 108 -22.77 -4.54 1.30
C VAL A 108 -22.23 -3.77 2.52
N ASP A 109 -21.28 -4.38 3.20
CA ASP A 109 -20.62 -3.81 4.38
C ASP A 109 -19.27 -3.17 4.03
N ILE A 110 -18.54 -3.75 3.04
CA ILE A 110 -17.21 -3.30 2.64
C ILE A 110 -17.10 -3.25 1.11
N ILE A 111 -16.51 -2.17 0.59
CA ILE A 111 -16.14 -2.04 -0.82
C ILE A 111 -14.62 -2.04 -0.92
N ILE A 112 -14.02 -2.93 -1.72
CA ILE A 112 -12.60 -2.93 -2.06
C ILE A 112 -12.43 -2.48 -3.52
N GLY A 113 -11.78 -1.34 -3.71
CA GLY A 113 -11.70 -0.65 -5.00
C GLY A 113 -12.78 0.44 -5.16
N PRO A 114 -13.05 0.93 -6.39
CA PRO A 114 -12.40 0.57 -7.65
C PRO A 114 -10.92 1.00 -7.69
N PHE A 115 -10.13 0.31 -8.49
CA PHE A 115 -8.67 0.51 -8.52
C PHE A 115 -8.24 1.70 -9.39
N TYR A 116 -9.07 2.14 -10.32
CA TYR A 116 -8.78 3.33 -11.10
C TYR A 116 -9.08 4.62 -10.34
N GLY A 117 -8.07 5.48 -10.18
CA GLY A 117 -8.16 6.74 -9.45
C GLY A 117 -9.23 7.72 -10.00
N SER A 118 -9.60 7.61 -11.27
CA SER A 118 -10.69 8.41 -11.86
C SER A 118 -12.09 7.96 -11.44
N LEU A 119 -12.26 6.70 -11.04
CA LEU A 119 -13.53 6.12 -10.59
C LEU A 119 -13.69 6.15 -9.07
N PHE A 120 -12.60 6.11 -8.35
CA PHE A 120 -12.61 5.97 -6.90
C PHE A 120 -13.42 7.07 -6.19
N PRO A 121 -13.36 8.37 -6.57
CA PRO A 121 -14.18 9.40 -5.93
C PRO A 121 -15.68 9.14 -5.98
N VAL A 122 -16.16 8.49 -7.05
CA VAL A 122 -17.59 8.15 -7.21
C VAL A 122 -18.00 7.10 -6.19
N ALA A 123 -17.20 6.04 -6.06
CA ALA A 123 -17.46 4.98 -5.09
C ALA A 123 -17.28 5.46 -3.65
N ALA A 124 -16.29 6.34 -3.40
CA ALA A 124 -16.05 6.92 -2.08
C ALA A 124 -17.19 7.79 -1.60
N GLU A 125 -17.76 8.62 -2.49
CA GLU A 125 -18.94 9.45 -2.17
C GLU A 125 -20.18 8.58 -1.91
N TYR A 126 -20.38 7.54 -2.72
CA TYR A 126 -21.45 6.57 -2.49
C TYR A 126 -21.32 5.89 -1.12
N ALA A 127 -20.13 5.37 -0.82
CA ALA A 127 -19.83 4.68 0.43
C ALA A 127 -20.04 5.59 1.66
N LYS A 128 -19.60 6.86 1.57
CA LYS A 128 -19.84 7.88 2.59
C LYS A 128 -21.32 8.06 2.87
N ASN A 129 -22.12 8.24 1.82
CA ASN A 129 -23.56 8.52 1.95
C ASN A 129 -24.36 7.32 2.47
N HIS A 130 -23.83 6.11 2.35
CA HIS A 130 -24.48 4.86 2.79
C HIS A 130 -23.81 4.23 4.01
N CYS A 131 -22.83 4.90 4.63
CA CYS A 131 -22.07 4.40 5.78
C CYS A 131 -21.40 3.04 5.52
N ILE A 132 -20.90 2.83 4.30
CA ILE A 132 -20.20 1.61 3.88
C ILE A 132 -18.69 1.83 3.97
N THR A 133 -17.97 0.88 4.56
CA THR A 133 -16.50 0.93 4.56
C THR A 133 -15.96 0.79 3.14
N ILE A 134 -15.04 1.68 2.75
CA ILE A 134 -14.38 1.63 1.45
C ILE A 134 -12.87 1.64 1.58
N VAL A 135 -12.21 0.77 0.81
CA VAL A 135 -10.77 0.54 0.85
C VAL A 135 -10.13 0.94 -0.47
N ASN A 136 -9.13 1.82 -0.39
CA ASN A 136 -8.27 2.15 -1.53
C ASN A 136 -6.87 1.55 -1.35
N PRO A 137 -6.52 0.50 -2.10
CA PRO A 137 -5.24 -0.19 -1.93
C PRO A 137 -4.03 0.59 -2.45
N PHE A 138 -4.16 1.38 -3.52
CA PHE A 138 -3.02 1.83 -4.33
C PHE A 138 -2.90 3.34 -4.51
N SER A 139 -3.88 4.14 -4.08
CA SER A 139 -3.81 5.59 -4.30
C SER A 139 -2.95 6.30 -3.26
N THR A 140 -2.08 7.18 -3.74
CA THR A 140 -1.32 8.12 -2.93
C THR A 140 -2.10 9.40 -2.61
N ARG A 141 -3.27 9.61 -3.23
CA ARG A 141 -4.06 10.84 -3.07
C ARG A 141 -4.59 10.99 -1.67
N TYR A 142 -4.26 12.10 -1.04
CA TYR A 142 -4.66 12.43 0.33
C TYR A 142 -6.13 12.85 0.45
N ASP A 143 -6.64 13.57 -0.56
CA ASP A 143 -8.02 14.08 -0.58
C ASP A 143 -9.11 12.99 -0.44
N PHE A 144 -8.77 11.73 -0.70
CA PHE A 144 -9.72 10.64 -0.57
C PHE A 144 -10.11 10.34 0.88
N VAL A 145 -9.22 10.55 1.85
CA VAL A 145 -9.51 10.27 3.27
C VAL A 145 -10.18 11.43 3.97
N GLU A 146 -10.08 12.64 3.39
CA GLU A 146 -10.70 13.83 3.96
C GLU A 146 -12.23 13.73 3.94
N ASN A 147 -12.85 14.12 5.04
CA ASN A 147 -14.30 14.19 5.15
C ASN A 147 -15.07 12.88 4.84
N ASN A 148 -14.41 11.72 4.87
CA ASN A 148 -15.06 10.41 4.69
C ASN A 148 -14.63 9.44 5.79
N PRO A 149 -15.39 9.31 6.90
CA PRO A 149 -15.03 8.48 8.05
C PRO A 149 -15.03 6.98 7.77
N TYR A 150 -15.56 6.54 6.62
CA TYR A 150 -15.62 5.13 6.22
C TYR A 150 -14.48 4.74 5.27
N MET A 151 -13.58 5.68 4.97
CA MET A 151 -12.48 5.48 4.04
C MET A 151 -11.24 4.89 4.74
N TYR A 152 -10.65 3.85 4.12
CA TYR A 152 -9.35 3.30 4.49
C TYR A 152 -8.37 3.42 3.32
N LYS A 153 -7.32 4.22 3.48
CA LYS A 153 -6.25 4.43 2.50
C LYS A 153 -4.99 3.67 2.94
N LEU A 154 -4.52 2.74 2.09
CA LEU A 154 -3.42 1.84 2.45
C LEU A 154 -2.03 2.42 2.19
N VAL A 155 -1.89 3.27 1.18
CA VAL A 155 -0.60 3.85 0.81
C VAL A 155 -0.23 4.96 1.80
N PRO A 156 0.87 4.82 2.55
CA PRO A 156 1.32 5.85 3.48
C PRO A 156 1.67 7.18 2.79
N PRO A 157 1.55 8.30 3.49
CA PRO A 157 1.98 9.58 2.96
C PRO A 157 3.51 9.69 2.93
N PHE A 158 4.04 10.42 1.95
CA PHE A 158 5.48 10.66 1.81
C PHE A 158 6.09 11.45 2.99
N VAL A 159 5.28 12.16 3.74
CA VAL A 159 5.74 13.00 4.86
C VAL A 159 6.41 12.22 6.00
N SER A 160 6.17 10.90 6.10
CA SER A 160 6.84 10.04 7.08
C SER A 160 8.28 9.68 6.71
N ARG A 161 8.65 9.73 5.43
CA ARG A 161 9.98 9.30 4.94
C ARG A 161 11.13 10.14 5.48
N PRO A 162 11.05 11.49 5.49
CA PRO A 162 12.11 12.32 6.09
C PRO A 162 12.37 12.01 7.57
N GLU A 163 11.32 11.72 8.34
CA GLU A 163 11.44 11.34 9.74
C GLU A 163 12.19 10.01 9.91
N ILE A 164 11.85 9.00 9.09
CA ILE A 164 12.52 7.69 9.10
C ILE A 164 14.01 7.85 8.76
N ILE A 165 14.35 8.61 7.70
CA ILE A 165 15.73 8.92 7.32
C ILE A 165 16.47 9.60 8.47
N THR A 166 15.84 10.56 9.10
CA THR A 166 16.45 11.31 10.21
C THR A 166 16.70 10.42 11.41
N THR A 167 15.73 9.61 11.79
CA THR A 167 15.85 8.68 12.92
C THR A 167 16.94 7.64 12.67
N HIS A 168 17.03 7.12 11.45
CA HIS A 168 17.93 6.03 11.14
C HIS A 168 19.38 6.51 10.92
N PHE A 169 19.58 7.60 10.18
CA PHE A 169 20.94 8.05 9.80
C PHE A 169 21.41 9.31 10.52
N LEU A 170 20.52 10.26 10.80
CA LEU A 170 20.91 11.62 11.16
C LEU A 170 20.85 11.89 12.68
N SER A 171 21.20 10.90 13.51
CA SER A 171 21.43 11.15 14.94
C SER A 171 22.55 12.17 15.21
N GLN A 172 23.53 12.25 14.32
CA GLN A 172 24.61 13.22 14.27
C GLN A 172 24.71 13.83 12.86
N PRO A 173 23.83 14.79 12.51
CA PRO A 173 23.70 15.28 11.13
C PRO A 173 24.95 15.97 10.58
N GLU A 174 25.82 16.47 11.46
CA GLU A 174 27.10 17.07 11.07
C GLU A 174 28.10 16.09 10.44
N GLN A 175 27.91 14.78 10.63
CA GLN A 175 28.73 13.73 10.00
C GLN A 175 28.32 13.43 8.56
N TYR A 176 27.22 14.01 8.09
CA TYR A 176 26.67 13.73 6.78
C TYR A 176 26.67 14.95 5.86
N ASN A 177 26.90 14.71 4.59
CA ASN A 177 26.50 15.59 3.50
C ASN A 177 25.13 15.11 2.98
N VAL A 178 24.05 15.74 3.41
CA VAL A 178 22.70 15.36 2.98
C VAL A 178 22.41 16.00 1.62
N ILE A 179 22.08 15.17 0.64
CA ILE A 179 21.88 15.54 -0.76
C ILE A 179 20.48 15.12 -1.20
N LEU A 180 19.64 16.09 -1.52
CA LEU A 180 18.35 15.85 -2.18
C LEU A 180 18.55 15.94 -3.69
N TRP A 181 18.51 14.80 -4.36
CA TRP A 181 18.75 14.70 -5.78
C TRP A 181 17.44 14.60 -6.55
N GLY A 182 16.93 15.74 -7.00
CA GLY A 182 15.63 15.87 -7.65
C GLY A 182 15.69 16.57 -9.00
N ASP A 183 14.56 16.60 -9.72
CA ASP A 183 14.49 17.22 -11.03
C ASP A 183 13.40 18.29 -11.19
N SER A 184 12.53 18.47 -10.23
CA SER A 184 11.42 19.40 -10.36
C SER A 184 10.97 19.98 -9.03
N ALA A 185 10.72 21.29 -9.03
CA ALA A 185 10.11 21.99 -7.90
C ALA A 185 8.69 21.49 -7.57
N VAL A 186 8.05 20.75 -8.48
CA VAL A 186 6.67 20.23 -8.31
C VAL A 186 6.64 18.83 -7.68
N ASN A 187 7.79 18.23 -7.37
CA ASN A 187 7.86 16.93 -6.72
C ASN A 187 7.41 17.04 -5.26
N ILE A 188 6.25 16.45 -4.95
CA ILE A 188 5.62 16.50 -3.61
C ILE A 188 6.53 15.85 -2.55
N GLU A 189 7.21 14.76 -2.88
CA GLU A 189 8.13 14.09 -1.97
C GLU A 189 9.36 14.96 -1.67
N LEU A 190 9.95 15.62 -2.68
CA LEU A 190 11.03 16.59 -2.48
C LEU A 190 10.59 17.73 -1.54
N GLN A 191 9.38 18.25 -1.70
CA GLN A 191 8.87 19.29 -0.82
C GLN A 191 8.69 18.79 0.61
N ALA A 192 8.26 17.54 0.82
CA ALA A 192 8.16 16.92 2.15
C ALA A 192 9.52 16.85 2.85
N TYR A 193 10.59 16.43 2.13
CA TYR A 193 11.96 16.44 2.67
C TYR A 193 12.45 17.85 3.00
N LYS A 194 12.25 18.80 2.09
CA LYS A 194 12.68 20.20 2.30
C LYS A 194 11.97 20.82 3.50
N TYR A 195 10.66 20.61 3.61
CA TYR A 195 9.90 21.12 4.74
C TYR A 195 10.41 20.54 6.07
N PHE A 196 10.47 19.22 6.16
CA PHE A 196 10.88 18.52 7.38
C PHE A 196 12.32 18.89 7.80
N PHE A 197 13.26 18.89 6.86
CA PHE A 197 14.67 19.20 7.16
C PHE A 197 14.87 20.66 7.60
N ASN A 198 14.12 21.61 7.02
CA ASN A 198 14.15 23.00 7.46
C ASN A 198 13.59 23.16 8.89
N GLU A 199 12.44 22.54 9.20
CA GLU A 199 11.85 22.58 10.55
C GLU A 199 12.77 21.98 11.62
N HIS A 200 13.54 20.94 11.27
CA HIS A 200 14.47 20.26 12.18
C HIS A 200 15.92 20.76 12.08
N HIS A 201 16.15 21.87 11.38
CA HIS A 201 17.48 22.48 11.19
C HIS A 201 18.55 21.54 10.60
N ILE A 202 18.14 20.55 9.79
CA ILE A 202 19.00 19.63 9.08
C ILE A 202 19.51 20.34 7.81
N ARG A 203 20.82 20.49 7.68
CA ARG A 203 21.43 21.10 6.48
C ARG A 203 21.42 20.10 5.32
N PHE A 204 20.97 20.53 4.15
CA PHE A 204 20.96 19.73 2.93
C PHE A 204 21.35 20.57 1.71
N LYS A 205 21.74 19.88 0.65
CA LYS A 205 21.99 20.46 -0.68
C LYS A 205 20.99 19.85 -1.67
N GLU A 206 20.26 20.69 -2.38
CA GLU A 206 19.42 20.27 -3.51
C GLU A 206 20.26 20.30 -4.79
N ILE A 207 20.20 19.22 -5.57
CA ILE A 207 20.95 19.10 -6.83
C ILE A 207 20.08 18.48 -7.93
N HIS A 208 20.37 18.85 -9.18
CA HIS A 208 19.74 18.25 -10.36
C HIS A 208 20.68 17.29 -11.07
N THR A 209 21.96 17.54 -11.04
CA THR A 209 23.02 16.65 -11.55
C THR A 209 23.87 16.21 -10.38
N LEU A 210 24.17 14.92 -10.32
CA LEU A 210 24.94 14.38 -9.21
C LEU A 210 26.36 14.94 -9.21
N ASN A 211 26.64 15.71 -8.18
CA ASN A 211 27.98 16.22 -7.86
C ASN A 211 28.18 16.07 -6.36
N ILE A 212 28.94 15.05 -5.98
CA ILE A 212 29.20 14.74 -4.58
C ILE A 212 30.22 15.74 -4.01
N PRO A 213 29.92 16.32 -2.83
CA PRO A 213 30.86 17.24 -2.15
C PRO A 213 32.25 16.63 -1.90
N GLU A 214 33.27 17.44 -1.94
CA GLU A 214 34.68 17.03 -1.79
C GLU A 214 35.07 16.67 -0.34
N ASP A 215 34.25 16.97 0.66
CA ASP A 215 34.56 16.65 2.07
C ASP A 215 34.48 15.13 2.33
N ILE A 216 35.61 14.47 2.13
CA ILE A 216 35.79 13.02 2.28
C ILE A 216 35.61 12.52 3.73
N ARG A 217 35.59 13.45 4.71
CA ARG A 217 35.41 13.08 6.13
C ARG A 217 33.95 12.81 6.48
N LYS A 218 33.01 13.15 5.60
CA LYS A 218 31.58 12.98 5.82
C LYS A 218 31.02 11.90 4.91
N THR A 219 30.06 11.16 5.45
CA THR A 219 29.25 10.23 4.65
C THR A 219 28.27 11.00 3.79
N ASN A 220 28.17 10.67 2.52
CA ASN A 220 27.21 11.27 1.60
C ASN A 220 25.89 10.53 1.66
N LEU A 221 24.85 11.14 2.24
CA LEU A 221 23.49 10.63 2.23
C LEU A 221 22.75 11.21 1.02
N ILE A 222 22.60 10.41 -0.02
CA ILE A 222 22.00 10.77 -1.29
C ILE A 222 20.56 10.24 -1.33
N ILE A 223 19.59 11.15 -1.43
CA ILE A 223 18.18 10.81 -1.54
C ILE A 223 17.73 11.18 -2.96
N ALA A 224 17.55 10.15 -3.81
CA ALA A 224 17.10 10.33 -5.18
C ALA A 224 15.57 10.47 -5.22
N LEU A 225 15.08 11.50 -5.94
CA LEU A 225 13.67 11.89 -5.96
C LEU A 225 13.16 12.06 -7.41
N PHE A 226 13.48 11.11 -8.27
CA PHE A 226 13.05 11.04 -9.68
C PHE A 226 12.93 9.58 -10.13
N ASP A 227 12.13 9.32 -11.18
CA ASP A 227 11.80 7.97 -11.63
C ASP A 227 11.75 7.79 -13.15
N LYS A 228 12.20 8.81 -13.93
CA LYS A 228 12.25 8.70 -15.39
C LYS A 228 13.40 7.77 -15.80
N PRO A 229 13.13 6.67 -16.56
CA PRO A 229 14.11 5.62 -16.83
C PRO A 229 15.46 6.13 -17.38
N GLU A 230 15.43 7.01 -18.36
CA GLU A 230 16.66 7.53 -19.00
C GLU A 230 17.53 8.28 -17.98
N ARG A 231 16.89 9.00 -17.07
CA ARG A 231 17.61 9.73 -16.01
C ARG A 231 18.11 8.80 -14.93
N VAL A 232 17.35 7.77 -14.59
CA VAL A 232 17.75 6.75 -13.62
C VAL A 232 19.00 6.02 -14.11
N ILE A 233 18.99 5.53 -15.35
CA ILE A 233 20.14 4.84 -15.97
C ILE A 233 21.37 5.72 -15.94
N HIS A 234 21.25 7.00 -16.34
CA HIS A 234 22.36 7.94 -16.29
C HIS A 234 22.86 8.17 -14.86
N GLY A 235 21.94 8.31 -13.90
CA GLY A 235 22.25 8.51 -12.50
C GLY A 235 22.97 7.32 -11.87
N VAL A 236 22.49 6.11 -12.12
CA VAL A 236 23.10 4.86 -11.64
C VAL A 236 24.50 4.70 -12.20
N ASN A 237 24.70 4.94 -13.51
CA ASN A 237 26.04 4.92 -14.10
C ASN A 237 26.98 5.94 -13.45
N THR A 238 26.47 7.11 -13.08
CA THR A 238 27.26 8.11 -12.36
C THR A 238 27.62 7.63 -10.96
N LEU A 239 26.69 6.99 -10.25
CA LEU A 239 26.94 6.41 -8.91
C LEU A 239 27.98 5.29 -8.97
N ILE A 240 27.87 4.36 -9.93
CA ILE A 240 28.78 3.22 -10.08
C ILE A 240 30.20 3.69 -10.42
N ASN A 241 30.34 4.67 -11.30
CA ASN A 241 31.63 5.17 -11.76
C ASN A 241 32.33 6.13 -10.79
N GLN A 242 31.74 6.44 -9.64
CA GLN A 242 32.42 7.24 -8.62
C GLN A 242 33.40 6.39 -7.82
N GLU A 243 34.52 6.98 -7.46
CA GLU A 243 35.60 6.34 -6.70
C GLU A 243 35.03 5.70 -5.41
N GLU A 244 35.38 4.44 -5.17
CA GLU A 244 34.93 3.62 -4.02
C GLU A 244 35.34 4.19 -2.66
N GLU A 245 36.32 5.08 -2.61
CA GLU A 245 36.89 5.65 -1.37
C GLU A 245 35.91 6.54 -0.60
N ARG A 246 34.75 6.89 -1.17
CA ARG A 246 33.78 7.81 -0.54
C ARG A 246 32.64 7.06 0.07
N SER A 247 32.55 7.09 1.40
CA SER A 247 31.39 6.57 2.12
C SER A 247 30.10 7.23 1.63
N ARG A 248 29.13 6.42 1.19
CA ARG A 248 27.84 6.88 0.68
C ARG A 248 26.70 5.95 1.07
N ILE A 249 25.57 6.56 1.34
CA ILE A 249 24.28 5.91 1.54
C ILE A 249 23.37 6.44 0.43
N VAL A 250 22.68 5.55 -0.28
CA VAL A 250 21.82 5.93 -1.40
C VAL A 250 20.40 5.46 -1.13
N VAL A 251 19.46 6.38 -1.07
CA VAL A 251 18.04 6.10 -0.94
C VAL A 251 17.37 6.40 -2.28
N VAL A 252 16.72 5.40 -2.87
CA VAL A 252 16.12 5.50 -4.21
C VAL A 252 14.61 5.28 -4.18
N PRO A 253 13.86 5.79 -5.15
CA PRO A 253 12.48 5.38 -5.38
C PRO A 253 12.39 3.88 -5.70
N GLU A 254 11.39 3.18 -5.14
CA GLU A 254 11.12 1.76 -5.42
C GLU A 254 11.04 1.45 -6.93
N LYS A 255 10.52 2.37 -7.71
CA LYS A 255 10.41 2.24 -9.17
C LYS A 255 11.74 2.00 -9.87
N TRP A 256 12.87 2.39 -9.28
CA TRP A 256 14.18 2.08 -9.87
C TRP A 256 14.42 0.58 -9.97
N LEU A 257 13.93 -0.19 -8.98
CA LEU A 257 14.11 -1.64 -8.91
C LEU A 257 13.36 -2.39 -10.03
N SER A 258 12.41 -1.75 -10.70
CA SER A 258 11.66 -2.33 -11.84
C SER A 258 12.21 -1.94 -13.21
N ILE A 259 13.34 -1.22 -13.27
CA ILE A 259 13.97 -0.82 -14.53
C ILE A 259 14.87 -1.96 -15.00
N SER A 260 14.47 -2.61 -16.09
CA SER A 260 15.12 -3.82 -16.63
C SER A 260 16.56 -3.59 -17.12
N GLU A 261 16.91 -2.35 -17.42
CA GLU A 261 18.23 -1.95 -17.91
C GLU A 261 19.27 -1.78 -16.78
N LEU A 262 18.86 -1.82 -15.51
CA LEU A 262 19.79 -1.76 -14.40
C LEU A 262 20.49 -3.10 -14.21
N THR A 263 21.82 -3.05 -14.11
CA THR A 263 22.68 -4.22 -13.96
C THR A 263 22.84 -4.64 -12.49
N GLU A 264 23.47 -5.79 -12.26
CA GLU A 264 23.80 -6.25 -10.91
C GLU A 264 24.65 -5.23 -10.12
N ASP A 265 25.47 -4.43 -10.80
CA ASP A 265 26.29 -3.39 -10.16
C ASP A 265 25.46 -2.36 -9.41
N PHE A 266 24.23 -2.09 -9.86
CA PHE A 266 23.29 -1.23 -9.11
C PHE A 266 22.90 -1.83 -7.77
N TYR A 267 22.57 -3.13 -7.74
CA TYR A 267 22.16 -3.84 -6.53
C TYR A 267 23.33 -4.13 -5.59
N ASN A 268 24.56 -4.03 -6.11
CA ASN A 268 25.80 -4.17 -5.34
C ASN A 268 26.35 -2.82 -4.85
N LEU A 269 25.61 -1.71 -5.09
CA LEU A 269 25.96 -0.42 -4.47
C LEU A 269 25.98 -0.57 -2.94
N PRO A 270 27.05 -0.13 -2.27
CA PRO A 270 27.08 -0.14 -0.82
C PRO A 270 25.97 0.74 -0.25
N ASP A 271 25.32 0.27 0.80
CA ASP A 271 24.30 1.02 1.53
C ASP A 271 23.19 1.60 0.62
N LEU A 272 22.59 0.73 -0.20
CA LEU A 272 21.42 1.03 -1.03
C LEU A 272 20.13 0.78 -0.24
N TYR A 273 19.22 1.77 -0.27
CA TYR A 273 17.94 1.71 0.45
C TYR A 273 16.79 2.20 -0.42
N TYR A 274 15.57 1.73 -0.10
CA TYR A 274 14.35 2.27 -0.70
C TYR A 274 13.17 2.19 0.27
N PHE A 275 12.13 2.99 -0.02
CA PHE A 275 10.85 2.93 0.69
C PHE A 275 9.82 2.16 -0.12
N THR A 276 9.08 1.29 0.55
CA THR A 276 7.95 0.58 -0.04
C THR A 276 6.74 0.56 0.91
N ASN A 277 5.57 0.26 0.37
CA ASN A 277 4.33 0.11 1.14
C ASN A 277 4.09 -1.34 1.53
N TYR A 278 4.73 -2.27 0.85
CA TYR A 278 4.59 -3.71 1.07
C TYR A 278 5.92 -4.42 0.76
N PHE A 279 6.23 -5.39 1.59
CA PHE A 279 7.46 -6.18 1.44
C PHE A 279 7.19 -7.60 1.94
N VAL A 280 7.67 -8.60 1.22
CA VAL A 280 7.50 -10.02 1.54
C VAL A 280 8.81 -10.61 2.01
N GLU A 281 8.85 -11.04 3.25
CA GLU A 281 9.97 -11.80 3.79
C GLU A 281 9.95 -13.22 3.24
N GLN A 282 10.60 -13.43 2.10
CA GLN A 282 10.60 -14.71 1.37
C GLN A 282 11.01 -15.91 2.21
N ASN A 283 11.83 -15.69 3.23
CA ASN A 283 12.34 -16.75 4.11
C ASN A 283 11.41 -17.11 5.26
N SER A 284 10.35 -16.33 5.52
CA SER A 284 9.43 -16.63 6.62
C SER A 284 8.59 -17.88 6.32
N ASP A 285 8.34 -18.70 7.35
CA ASP A 285 7.56 -19.94 7.20
C ASP A 285 6.14 -19.68 6.71
N ARG A 286 5.54 -18.56 7.10
CA ARG A 286 4.20 -18.16 6.67
C ARG A 286 4.13 -17.85 5.18
N VAL A 287 5.14 -17.14 4.67
CA VAL A 287 5.23 -16.83 3.24
C VAL A 287 5.44 -18.11 2.43
N LYS A 288 6.34 -19.00 2.87
CA LYS A 288 6.57 -20.30 2.24
C LYS A 288 5.31 -21.17 2.21
N GLN A 289 4.55 -21.17 3.31
CA GLN A 289 3.28 -21.90 3.36
C GLN A 289 2.27 -21.29 2.38
N PHE A 290 2.11 -19.97 2.39
CA PHE A 290 1.22 -19.28 1.45
C PHE A 290 1.59 -19.58 -0.01
N GLN A 291 2.87 -19.51 -0.37
CA GLN A 291 3.35 -19.83 -1.73
C GLN A 291 3.04 -21.27 -2.11
N THR A 292 3.24 -22.21 -1.19
CA THR A 292 2.96 -23.64 -1.40
C THR A 292 1.46 -23.84 -1.67
N ASP A 293 0.61 -23.29 -0.81
CA ASP A 293 -0.84 -23.42 -0.92
C ASP A 293 -1.37 -22.70 -2.17
N TYR A 294 -0.86 -21.51 -2.47
CA TYR A 294 -1.24 -20.76 -3.66
C TYR A 294 -0.90 -21.53 -4.94
N THR A 295 0.32 -22.06 -5.03
CA THR A 295 0.76 -22.88 -6.16
C THR A 295 -0.06 -24.16 -6.29
N PHE A 296 -0.40 -24.81 -5.17
CA PHE A 296 -1.26 -25.99 -5.16
C PHE A 296 -2.66 -25.72 -5.73
N TYR A 297 -3.26 -24.58 -5.36
CA TYR A 297 -4.63 -24.26 -5.80
C TYR A 297 -4.72 -23.68 -7.21
N TYR A 298 -3.70 -22.95 -7.66
CA TYR A 298 -3.79 -22.16 -8.89
C TYR A 298 -2.79 -22.56 -9.97
N GLU A 299 -1.93 -23.53 -9.68
CA GLU A 299 -0.85 -24.00 -10.60
C GLU A 299 0.04 -22.85 -11.11
N ALA A 300 0.16 -21.79 -10.30
CA ALA A 300 0.93 -20.57 -10.59
C ALA A 300 1.63 -20.09 -9.32
N PRO A 301 2.81 -19.46 -9.41
CA PRO A 301 3.47 -18.87 -8.26
C PRO A 301 2.69 -17.65 -7.75
N ALA A 302 2.76 -17.41 -6.44
CA ALA A 302 2.35 -16.13 -5.87
C ALA A 302 3.41 -15.07 -6.19
N ASP A 303 2.99 -13.89 -6.66
CA ASP A 303 3.89 -12.81 -7.03
C ASP A 303 3.42 -11.47 -6.45
N LEU A 304 4.38 -10.63 -6.05
CA LEU A 304 4.13 -9.24 -5.65
C LEU A 304 3.67 -8.39 -6.82
N ALA A 305 4.23 -8.59 -8.01
CA ALA A 305 3.86 -7.86 -9.23
C ALA A 305 2.41 -8.10 -9.63
N ASP A 306 1.85 -9.28 -9.32
CA ASP A 306 0.46 -9.66 -9.56
C ASP A 306 -0.47 -9.31 -8.40
N TYR A 307 0.05 -8.66 -7.36
CA TYR A 307 -0.70 -8.28 -6.17
C TYR A 307 -1.33 -9.46 -5.40
N SER A 308 -0.82 -10.69 -5.53
CA SER A 308 -1.40 -11.86 -4.86
C SER A 308 -1.30 -11.80 -3.34
N TYR A 309 -0.16 -11.35 -2.80
CA TYR A 309 0.00 -11.14 -1.36
C TYR A 309 -0.87 -9.99 -0.84
N GLN A 310 -0.97 -8.91 -1.61
CA GLN A 310 -1.81 -7.75 -1.26
C GLN A 310 -3.28 -8.12 -1.25
N GLY A 311 -3.74 -8.91 -2.22
CA GLY A 311 -5.11 -9.42 -2.27
C GLY A 311 -5.46 -10.26 -1.05
N TYR A 312 -4.54 -11.14 -0.61
CA TYR A 312 -4.69 -11.93 0.60
C TYR A 312 -4.72 -11.04 1.85
N ASP A 313 -3.72 -10.19 2.04
CA ASP A 313 -3.57 -9.36 3.24
C ASP A 313 -4.75 -8.41 3.43
N ILE A 314 -5.14 -7.69 2.36
CA ILE A 314 -6.23 -6.72 2.41
C ILE A 314 -7.55 -7.43 2.72
N THR A 315 -7.85 -8.51 2.03
CA THR A 315 -9.09 -9.26 2.26
C THR A 315 -9.16 -9.79 3.68
N ARG A 316 -8.11 -10.46 4.14
CA ARG A 316 -8.04 -11.04 5.47
C ARG A 316 -8.16 -9.97 6.56
N TYR A 317 -7.39 -8.88 6.43
CA TYR A 317 -7.40 -7.80 7.40
C TYR A 317 -8.77 -7.14 7.55
N PHE A 318 -9.43 -6.79 6.43
CA PHE A 318 -10.70 -6.07 6.47
C PHE A 318 -11.88 -6.95 6.91
N ILE A 319 -11.82 -8.27 6.70
CA ILE A 319 -12.77 -9.21 7.30
C ILE A 319 -12.59 -9.25 8.82
N ASP A 320 -11.36 -9.41 9.31
CA ASP A 320 -11.09 -9.44 10.74
C ASP A 320 -11.41 -8.09 11.39
N LEU A 321 -11.12 -6.97 10.73
CA LEU A 321 -11.46 -5.62 11.20
C LEU A 321 -12.97 -5.44 11.35
N TYR A 322 -13.75 -5.94 10.39
CA TYR A 322 -15.22 -5.92 10.49
C TYR A 322 -15.72 -6.69 11.70
N PHE A 323 -15.25 -7.92 11.89
CA PHE A 323 -15.65 -8.74 13.03
C PHE A 323 -15.11 -8.22 14.38
N ALA A 324 -14.06 -7.42 14.35
CA ALA A 324 -13.57 -6.66 15.51
C ALA A 324 -14.33 -5.34 15.74
N GLY A 325 -15.46 -5.12 15.03
CA GLY A 325 -16.24 -3.88 15.15
C GLY A 325 -15.51 -2.63 14.69
N PHE A 326 -14.64 -2.75 13.69
CA PHE A 326 -13.76 -1.70 13.19
C PHE A 326 -12.79 -1.11 14.22
N ALA A 327 -12.37 -1.94 15.19
CA ALA A 327 -11.34 -1.62 16.16
C ALA A 327 -9.97 -2.19 15.72
N PRO A 328 -9.07 -1.40 15.10
CA PRO A 328 -7.80 -1.92 14.55
C PRO A 328 -6.90 -2.60 15.59
N ALA A 329 -6.96 -2.16 16.85
CA ALA A 329 -6.18 -2.75 17.94
C ALA A 329 -6.59 -4.20 18.30
N GLU A 330 -7.81 -4.59 17.94
CA GLU A 330 -8.35 -5.94 18.19
C GLU A 330 -8.03 -6.93 17.07
N VAL A 331 -7.46 -6.46 15.95
CA VAL A 331 -7.10 -7.32 14.81
C VAL A 331 -5.79 -8.05 15.12
N GLN A 332 -5.86 -9.38 15.23
CA GLN A 332 -4.70 -10.23 15.55
C GLN A 332 -3.98 -10.76 14.31
N PHE A 333 -4.49 -10.46 13.12
CA PHE A 333 -3.91 -10.92 11.85
C PHE A 333 -2.52 -10.33 11.63
N LYS A 334 -1.57 -11.20 11.26
CA LYS A 334 -0.22 -10.79 10.82
C LYS A 334 -0.16 -10.86 9.30
N PRO A 335 -0.05 -9.73 8.59
CA PRO A 335 0.03 -9.71 7.14
C PRO A 335 1.30 -10.39 6.60
N LEU A 336 1.27 -10.80 5.33
CA LEU A 336 2.43 -11.36 4.61
C LEU A 336 3.29 -10.25 3.98
N SER A 337 2.67 -9.16 3.55
CA SER A 337 3.31 -8.09 2.79
C SER A 337 3.11 -6.69 3.39
N TYR A 338 1.97 -6.41 3.99
CA TYR A 338 1.69 -5.11 4.60
C TYR A 338 2.08 -5.04 6.07
N HIS A 339 2.32 -3.80 6.54
CA HIS A 339 2.17 -3.46 7.96
C HIS A 339 1.05 -2.44 8.10
N PHE A 340 0.00 -2.77 8.85
CA PHE A 340 -1.13 -1.86 9.07
C PHE A 340 -0.92 -1.08 10.37
N LYS A 341 -0.70 0.23 10.24
CA LYS A 341 -0.70 1.18 11.37
C LYS A 341 -1.59 2.36 11.00
N TRP A 342 -2.79 2.34 11.54
CA TRP A 342 -3.80 3.33 11.17
C TRP A 342 -3.71 4.60 11.99
N GLN A 343 -3.83 5.74 11.29
CA GLN A 343 -4.09 7.04 11.86
C GLN A 343 -5.42 7.54 11.34
N GLN A 344 -6.31 7.94 12.25
CA GLN A 344 -7.56 8.57 11.86
C GLN A 344 -7.30 10.04 11.54
N ILE A 345 -7.78 10.48 10.39
CA ILE A 345 -7.73 11.88 9.97
C ILE A 345 -8.91 12.65 10.61
N LEU A 346 -8.63 13.84 11.08
CA LEU A 346 -9.67 14.68 11.72
C LEU A 346 -10.86 14.89 10.77
N ASN A 347 -12.06 14.49 11.21
CA ASN A 347 -13.29 14.47 10.41
C ASN A 347 -13.21 13.61 9.13
N GLY A 348 -12.21 12.76 9.02
CA GLY A 348 -11.94 11.89 7.87
C GLY A 348 -11.88 10.42 8.21
N GLY A 349 -11.37 9.66 7.25
CA GLY A 349 -11.15 8.22 7.35
C GLY A 349 -9.83 7.85 8.01
N PHE A 350 -9.35 6.69 7.66
CA PHE A 350 -8.14 6.10 8.20
C PHE A 350 -7.05 6.04 7.12
N GLU A 351 -5.86 6.46 7.46
CA GLU A 351 -4.68 6.35 6.62
C GLU A 351 -3.66 5.40 7.27
N ASN A 352 -3.15 4.45 6.49
CA ASN A 352 -2.00 3.68 6.94
C ASN A 352 -0.77 4.59 6.95
N VAL A 353 -0.08 4.66 8.08
CA VAL A 353 1.10 5.52 8.24
C VAL A 353 2.40 4.73 8.32
N LYS A 354 2.33 3.39 8.23
CA LYS A 354 3.54 2.55 8.27
C LYS A 354 4.12 2.43 6.86
N THR A 355 5.20 3.15 6.63
CA THR A 355 6.10 2.96 5.49
C THR A 355 7.18 1.96 5.88
N ARG A 356 7.56 1.06 4.99
CA ARG A 356 8.67 0.12 5.19
C ARG A 356 9.93 0.70 4.57
N PHE A 357 11.05 0.55 5.26
CA PHE A 357 12.36 1.00 4.81
C PHE A 357 13.25 -0.22 4.61
N ILE A 358 13.71 -0.44 3.39
CA ILE A 358 14.39 -1.67 2.98
C ILE A 358 15.82 -1.35 2.60
N GLN A 359 16.77 -2.13 3.13
CA GLN A 359 18.15 -2.18 2.68
C GLN A 359 18.31 -3.25 1.60
N VAL A 360 19.07 -2.92 0.56
CA VAL A 360 19.50 -3.88 -0.46
C VAL A 360 20.99 -4.14 -0.26
N LYS A 361 21.35 -5.39 -0.04
CA LYS A 361 22.74 -5.79 0.17
C LYS A 361 23.01 -7.17 -0.46
N ASN A 362 23.93 -7.22 -1.41
CA ASN A 362 24.29 -8.45 -2.11
C ASN A 362 23.08 -9.18 -2.71
N LEU A 363 22.17 -8.45 -3.36
CA LEU A 363 20.90 -8.95 -3.91
C LEU A 363 19.91 -9.47 -2.84
N GLU A 364 20.20 -9.32 -1.58
CA GLU A 364 19.27 -9.61 -0.49
C GLU A 364 18.55 -8.32 -0.04
N PHE A 365 17.31 -8.47 0.35
CA PHE A 365 16.44 -7.37 0.76
C PHE A 365 16.04 -7.58 2.21
N GLU A 366 16.36 -6.61 3.06
CA GLU A 366 16.08 -6.67 4.49
C GLU A 366 15.33 -5.42 4.95
N GLU A 367 14.27 -5.60 5.74
CA GLU A 367 13.61 -4.45 6.37
C GLU A 367 14.47 -3.92 7.50
N VAL A 368 14.64 -2.61 7.49
CA VAL A 368 15.36 -1.88 8.54
C VAL A 368 14.35 -1.40 9.58
N GLU A 369 14.57 -1.73 10.85
CA GLU A 369 13.72 -1.35 11.98
C GLU A 369 13.87 0.13 12.39
#